data_0eb7b99302e16f1e3b444ae65654b54f
#
_entry.id   0eb7b99302e16f1e3b444ae65654b54f
#
_cell.length_a   1.000
_cell.length_b   1.000
_cell.length_c   1.000
_cell.angle_alpha   90.00
_cell.angle_beta   90.00
_cell.angle_gamma   90.00
#
_symmetry.space_group_name_H-M   'P 1'
#
loop_
_entity.id
_entity.type
_entity.pdbx_description
1 polymer ?
#
loop_
_entity_poly.entity_id
_entity_poly.type
_entity_poly.pdbx_seq_one_letter_code
_entity_poly.pdbx_strand_id
1 'polypeptide(L)'
;MSEPCIYLCDDDEGVRSSIAFLLRQHDLAVVPYASGPELLSALDGATAPLRGIFVLDVRMEPLSGLQVHEALISRGLASRMPVLFLSGHGDIPMAVGAMAKGAFSFVEKPYADEALVQLMRQALALELQWHARVARHDALRQLIGSLPRQQLRLMPMVAAGELNKTIAWKMELSVRTVEEHRRKI
;
A
#
# COMPACT_ATOMS: atom_id res chain seq x y z
N MET A 1 0.88 -15.82 -3.02
CA MET A 1 0.61 -14.38 -2.78
C MET A 1 -0.84 -14.28 -2.34
N SER A 2 -1.14 -13.61 -1.22
CA SER A 2 -2.53 -13.39 -0.78
C SER A 2 -3.27 -12.53 -1.81
N GLU A 3 -4.52 -12.89 -2.11
CA GLU A 3 -5.38 -12.07 -2.95
C GLU A 3 -5.75 -10.77 -2.23
N PRO A 4 -5.88 -9.65 -2.96
CA PRO A 4 -6.28 -8.39 -2.35
C PRO A 4 -7.73 -8.47 -1.85
N CYS A 5 -7.99 -7.92 -0.68
CA CYS A 5 -9.28 -8.00 0.00
C CYS A 5 -9.75 -6.60 0.43
N ILE A 6 -11.05 -6.39 0.51
CA ILE A 6 -11.67 -5.19 1.07
C ILE A 6 -11.97 -5.44 2.54
N TYR A 7 -11.28 -4.73 3.42
CA TYR A 7 -11.50 -4.75 4.86
C TYR A 7 -12.57 -3.70 5.18
N LEU A 8 -13.83 -4.15 5.29
CA LEU A 8 -15.00 -3.30 5.52
C LEU A 8 -15.26 -3.19 7.02
N CYS A 9 -15.25 -1.99 7.57
CA CYS A 9 -15.57 -1.74 8.98
C CYS A 9 -16.72 -0.72 9.08
N ASP A 10 -17.83 -1.16 9.61
CA ASP A 10 -19.06 -0.38 9.82
C ASP A 10 -19.82 -1.03 10.99
N ASP A 11 -20.30 -0.29 11.98
CA ASP A 11 -21.00 -0.85 13.15
C ASP A 11 -22.45 -1.20 12.84
N ASP A 12 -23.06 -0.62 11.81
CA ASP A 12 -24.40 -0.99 11.33
C ASP A 12 -24.37 -2.30 10.53
N GLU A 13 -25.00 -3.35 11.08
CA GLU A 13 -25.07 -4.67 10.46
C GLU A 13 -25.77 -4.64 9.10
N GLY A 14 -26.82 -3.82 8.95
CA GLY A 14 -27.58 -3.70 7.71
C GLY A 14 -26.71 -3.10 6.57
N VAL A 15 -26.01 -2.03 6.89
CA VAL A 15 -25.08 -1.36 5.95
C VAL A 15 -23.93 -2.32 5.60
N ARG A 16 -23.31 -2.91 6.60
CA ARG A 16 -22.20 -3.86 6.43
C ARG A 16 -22.58 -5.05 5.56
N SER A 17 -23.76 -5.64 5.82
CA SER A 17 -24.28 -6.78 5.04
C SER A 17 -24.63 -6.40 3.60
N SER A 18 -25.24 -5.24 3.40
CA SER A 18 -25.62 -4.73 2.09
C SER A 18 -24.39 -4.47 1.22
N ILE A 19 -23.36 -3.78 1.76
CA ILE A 19 -22.10 -3.54 1.04
C ILE A 19 -21.39 -4.87 0.75
N ALA A 20 -21.32 -5.77 1.71
CA ALA A 20 -20.68 -7.07 1.50
C ALA A 20 -21.38 -7.90 0.41
N PHE A 21 -22.71 -7.84 0.35
CA PHE A 21 -23.48 -8.49 -0.71
C PHE A 21 -23.18 -7.87 -2.08
N LEU A 22 -23.22 -6.54 -2.19
CA LEU A 22 -22.89 -5.80 -3.41
C LEU A 22 -21.49 -6.17 -3.93
N LEU A 23 -20.49 -6.17 -3.05
CA LEU A 23 -19.10 -6.46 -3.43
C LEU A 23 -18.94 -7.90 -3.96
N ARG A 24 -19.61 -8.87 -3.33
CA ARG A 24 -19.60 -10.27 -3.78
C ARG A 24 -20.24 -10.44 -5.17
N GLN A 25 -21.29 -9.67 -5.49
CA GLN A 25 -21.90 -9.67 -6.83
C GLN A 25 -20.94 -9.17 -7.92
N HIS A 26 -19.94 -8.40 -7.52
CA HIS A 26 -18.91 -7.86 -8.41
C HIS A 26 -17.58 -8.60 -8.34
N ASP A 27 -17.56 -9.82 -7.77
CA ASP A 27 -16.36 -10.67 -7.59
C ASP A 27 -15.24 -9.99 -6.78
N LEU A 28 -15.62 -9.13 -5.83
CA LEU A 28 -14.68 -8.46 -4.93
C LEU A 28 -14.66 -9.16 -3.57
N ALA A 29 -13.49 -9.63 -3.17
CA ALA A 29 -13.29 -10.26 -1.88
C ALA A 29 -13.45 -9.23 -0.76
N VAL A 30 -14.29 -9.53 0.25
CA VAL A 30 -14.59 -8.64 1.37
C VAL A 30 -14.56 -9.40 2.69
N VAL A 31 -13.93 -8.79 3.69
CA VAL A 31 -13.97 -9.24 5.09
C VAL A 31 -14.62 -8.13 5.93
N PRO A 32 -15.83 -8.36 6.44
CA PRO A 32 -16.56 -7.39 7.25
C PRO A 32 -16.12 -7.45 8.72
N TYR A 33 -16.06 -6.28 9.37
CA TYR A 33 -15.81 -6.09 10.80
C TYR A 33 -16.87 -5.17 11.39
N ALA A 34 -17.34 -5.51 12.58
CA ALA A 34 -18.38 -4.76 13.25
C ALA A 34 -17.84 -3.57 14.08
N SER A 35 -16.52 -3.47 14.27
CA SER A 35 -15.91 -2.38 15.02
C SER A 35 -14.43 -2.17 14.70
N GLY A 36 -13.94 -0.97 15.00
CA GLY A 36 -12.52 -0.65 14.87
C GLY A 36 -11.60 -1.57 15.66
N PRO A 37 -11.85 -1.87 16.93
CA PRO A 37 -11.04 -2.81 17.72
C PRO A 37 -11.00 -4.22 17.12
N GLU A 38 -12.11 -4.73 16.58
CA GLU A 38 -12.16 -6.03 15.92
C GLU A 38 -11.25 -6.05 14.69
N LEU A 39 -11.36 -5.04 13.82
CA LEU A 39 -10.49 -4.90 12.66
C LEU A 39 -9.02 -4.84 13.08
N LEU A 40 -8.65 -3.96 14.02
CA LEU A 40 -7.26 -3.79 14.43
C LEU A 40 -6.68 -5.06 15.05
N SER A 41 -7.45 -5.78 15.85
CA SER A 41 -7.06 -7.07 16.44
C SER A 41 -6.82 -8.13 15.36
N ALA A 42 -7.67 -8.19 14.33
CA ALA A 42 -7.51 -9.11 13.21
C ALA A 42 -6.24 -8.80 12.39
N LEU A 43 -5.93 -7.52 12.20
CA LEU A 43 -4.72 -7.10 11.50
C LEU A 43 -3.44 -7.44 12.29
N ASP A 44 -3.47 -7.25 13.62
CA ASP A 44 -2.33 -7.57 14.49
C ASP A 44 -2.08 -9.11 14.58
N GLY A 45 -3.13 -9.92 14.41
CA GLY A 45 -3.03 -11.38 14.34
C GLY A 45 -2.67 -11.96 12.96
N ALA A 46 -2.56 -11.14 11.94
CA ALA A 46 -2.31 -11.62 10.58
C ALA A 46 -0.88 -12.17 10.42
N THR A 47 -0.78 -13.44 10.00
CA THR A 47 0.52 -14.12 9.76
C THR A 47 1.04 -13.94 8.33
N ALA A 48 0.19 -13.54 7.40
CA ALA A 48 0.54 -13.28 6.01
C ALA A 48 0.53 -11.77 5.71
N PRO A 49 1.27 -11.33 4.69
CA PRO A 49 1.23 -9.93 4.26
C PRO A 49 -0.20 -9.52 3.87
N LEU A 50 -0.68 -8.44 4.49
CA LEU A 50 -1.98 -7.87 4.20
C LEU A 50 -1.98 -7.19 2.82
N ARG A 51 -3.05 -7.42 2.06
CA ARG A 51 -3.26 -6.89 0.71
C ARG A 51 -4.68 -6.38 0.56
N GLY A 52 -4.87 -5.28 -0.11
CA GLY A 52 -6.18 -4.73 -0.43
C GLY A 52 -6.38 -3.30 0.07
N ILE A 53 -7.62 -2.98 0.46
CA ILE A 53 -8.04 -1.64 0.86
C ILE A 53 -8.84 -1.67 2.15
N PHE A 54 -8.87 -0.56 2.87
CA PHE A 54 -9.77 -0.36 4.01
C PHE A 54 -10.96 0.50 3.60
N VAL A 55 -12.14 0.09 4.01
CA VAL A 55 -13.39 0.84 3.88
C VAL A 55 -13.94 1.03 5.27
N LEU A 56 -13.96 2.26 5.74
CA LEU A 56 -14.27 2.59 7.14
C LEU A 56 -15.49 3.51 7.19
N ASP A 57 -16.50 3.14 7.97
CA ASP A 57 -17.49 4.13 8.38
C ASP A 57 -16.83 5.16 9.30
N VAL A 58 -17.23 6.42 9.17
CA VAL A 58 -16.66 7.51 9.98
C VAL A 58 -17.15 7.43 11.42
N ARG A 59 -18.45 7.14 11.61
CA ARG A 59 -19.11 7.17 12.93
C ARG A 59 -19.33 5.77 13.45
N MET A 60 -18.36 5.24 14.17
CA MET A 60 -18.44 3.94 14.86
C MET A 60 -18.06 4.08 16.32
N GLU A 61 -18.58 3.18 17.16
CA GLU A 61 -18.15 3.03 18.54
C GLU A 61 -17.45 1.67 18.72
N PRO A 62 -16.48 1.56 19.65
CA PRO A 62 -15.89 2.60 20.50
C PRO A 62 -14.79 3.45 19.83
N LEU A 63 -14.39 3.12 18.60
CA LEU A 63 -13.41 3.86 17.81
C LEU A 63 -14.05 4.32 16.50
N SER A 64 -13.98 5.63 16.24
CA SER A 64 -14.37 6.19 14.95
C SER A 64 -13.45 5.71 13.82
N GLY A 65 -13.94 5.72 12.58
CA GLY A 65 -13.11 5.39 11.40
C GLY A 65 -11.87 6.26 11.28
N LEU A 66 -11.93 7.52 11.72
CA LEU A 66 -10.76 8.41 11.73
C LEU A 66 -9.70 7.95 12.74
N GLN A 67 -10.10 7.48 13.92
CA GLN A 67 -9.17 6.91 14.90
C GLN A 67 -8.58 5.58 14.42
N VAL A 68 -9.38 4.76 13.75
CA VAL A 68 -8.88 3.54 13.07
C VAL A 68 -7.84 3.91 12.01
N HIS A 69 -8.09 4.93 11.18
CA HIS A 69 -7.13 5.41 10.18
C HIS A 69 -5.81 5.86 10.82
N GLU A 70 -5.84 6.61 11.91
CA GLU A 70 -4.64 7.00 12.67
C GLU A 70 -3.85 5.77 13.17
N ALA A 71 -4.56 4.74 13.64
CA ALA A 71 -3.96 3.48 14.02
C ALA A 71 -3.36 2.72 12.81
N LEU A 72 -3.96 2.79 11.62
CA LEU A 72 -3.42 2.23 10.38
C LEU A 72 -2.18 2.99 9.90
N ILE A 73 -2.17 4.33 10.04
CA ILE A 73 -1.00 5.16 9.73
C ILE A 73 0.18 4.78 10.64
N SER A 74 -0.04 4.70 11.95
CA SER A 74 1.01 4.35 12.92
C SER A 74 1.59 2.95 12.71
N ARG A 75 0.80 2.01 12.15
CA ARG A 75 1.25 0.67 11.73
C ARG A 75 1.92 0.64 10.35
N GLY A 76 1.97 1.78 9.63
CA GLY A 76 2.50 1.85 8.28
C GLY A 76 1.62 1.13 7.23
N LEU A 77 0.38 0.79 7.57
CA LEU A 77 -0.55 0.11 6.65
C LEU A 77 -1.19 1.10 5.68
N ALA A 78 -1.60 2.28 6.13
CA ALA A 78 -2.22 3.29 5.29
C ALA A 78 -1.32 3.80 4.14
N SER A 79 0.00 3.64 4.25
CA SER A 79 0.96 3.97 3.17
C SER A 79 1.02 2.94 2.05
N ARG A 80 0.43 1.75 2.24
CA ARG A 80 0.47 0.62 1.31
C ARG A 80 -0.91 0.10 0.90
N MET A 81 -1.92 0.43 1.69
CA MET A 81 -3.30 0.01 1.49
C MET A 81 -4.20 1.25 1.55
N PRO A 82 -4.83 1.64 0.42
CA PRO A 82 -5.73 2.79 0.38
C PRO A 82 -6.84 2.70 1.42
N VAL A 83 -7.19 3.83 2.02
CA VAL A 83 -8.28 3.96 2.99
C VAL A 83 -9.38 4.80 2.38
N LEU A 84 -10.59 4.25 2.32
CA LEU A 84 -11.81 4.88 1.87
C LEU A 84 -12.73 5.10 3.08
N PHE A 85 -13.29 6.30 3.20
CA PHE A 85 -14.30 6.59 4.24
C PHE A 85 -15.70 6.60 3.67
N LEU A 86 -16.65 6.05 4.45
CA LEU A 86 -18.08 6.20 4.23
C LEU A 86 -18.65 7.07 5.35
N SER A 87 -19.51 8.03 5.05
CA SER A 87 -20.09 8.92 6.06
C SER A 87 -21.55 9.21 5.76
N GLY A 88 -22.40 9.13 6.78
CA GLY A 88 -23.83 9.48 6.67
C GLY A 88 -24.12 10.97 6.73
N HIS A 89 -23.15 11.84 7.02
CA HIS A 89 -23.28 13.28 7.04
C HIS A 89 -22.02 13.92 6.47
N GLY A 90 -22.19 14.76 5.48
CA GLY A 90 -21.11 15.49 4.82
C GLY A 90 -20.45 16.49 5.75
N ASP A 91 -19.60 15.99 6.63
CA ASP A 91 -18.75 16.84 7.46
C ASP A 91 -17.49 17.18 6.66
N ILE A 92 -17.59 18.27 5.89
CA ILE A 92 -16.50 18.76 5.04
C ILE A 92 -15.17 18.90 5.79
N PRO A 93 -15.10 19.45 7.01
CA PRO A 93 -13.86 19.50 7.77
C PRO A 93 -13.25 18.13 8.07
N MET A 94 -14.07 17.11 8.38
CA MET A 94 -13.59 15.73 8.58
C MET A 94 -13.05 15.12 7.30
N ALA A 95 -13.75 15.30 6.16
CA ALA A 95 -13.30 14.84 4.87
C ALA A 95 -11.94 15.46 4.50
N VAL A 96 -11.82 16.79 4.63
CA VAL A 96 -10.56 17.51 4.36
C VAL A 96 -9.44 17.01 5.28
N GLY A 97 -9.72 16.80 6.57
CA GLY A 97 -8.75 16.28 7.52
C GLY A 97 -8.28 14.84 7.19
N ALA A 98 -9.21 13.97 6.78
CA ALA A 98 -8.90 12.60 6.36
C ALA A 98 -8.05 12.59 5.09
N MET A 99 -8.39 13.40 4.09
CA MET A 99 -7.64 13.52 2.84
C MET A 99 -6.24 14.11 3.09
N ALA A 100 -6.09 15.09 3.96
CA ALA A 100 -4.79 15.64 4.34
C ALA A 100 -3.88 14.61 5.05
N LYS A 101 -4.46 13.60 5.71
CA LYS A 101 -3.75 12.47 6.34
C LYS A 101 -3.52 11.29 5.38
N GLY A 102 -3.80 11.46 4.09
CA GLY A 102 -3.51 10.46 3.06
C GLY A 102 -4.63 9.43 2.83
N ALA A 103 -5.87 9.70 3.23
CA ALA A 103 -7.01 8.90 2.80
C ALA A 103 -7.14 8.93 1.27
N PHE A 104 -7.54 7.79 0.69
CA PHE A 104 -7.74 7.67 -0.76
C PHE A 104 -8.98 8.45 -1.22
N SER A 105 -10.08 8.31 -0.48
CA SER A 105 -11.34 9.01 -0.79
C SER A 105 -12.27 9.07 0.41
N PHE A 106 -13.28 9.93 0.30
CA PHE A 106 -14.34 10.11 1.26
C PHE A 106 -15.67 10.13 0.50
N VAL A 107 -16.61 9.26 0.88
CA VAL A 107 -17.90 9.07 0.19
C VAL A 107 -19.03 9.35 1.15
N GLU A 108 -19.94 10.22 0.75
CA GLU A 108 -21.14 10.53 1.50
C GLU A 108 -22.26 9.53 1.20
N LYS A 109 -22.92 9.02 2.25
CA LYS A 109 -24.15 8.22 2.17
C LYS A 109 -25.36 9.19 2.01
N PRO A 110 -26.34 8.93 1.09
CA PRO A 110 -26.43 7.77 0.22
C PRO A 110 -25.57 7.90 -1.05
N TYR A 111 -25.02 6.79 -1.49
CA TYR A 111 -24.20 6.68 -2.70
C TYR A 111 -24.84 5.73 -3.71
N ALA A 112 -24.48 5.88 -4.99
CA ALA A 112 -24.84 4.91 -6.02
C ALA A 112 -23.92 3.70 -5.93
N ASP A 113 -24.49 2.49 -5.99
CA ASP A 113 -23.77 1.23 -5.87
C ASP A 113 -22.63 1.10 -6.88
N GLU A 114 -22.89 1.42 -8.15
CA GLU A 114 -21.89 1.37 -9.21
C GLU A 114 -20.73 2.34 -8.97
N ALA A 115 -21.02 3.54 -8.45
CA ALA A 115 -20.00 4.53 -8.14
C ALA A 115 -19.09 4.04 -7.00
N LEU A 116 -19.66 3.44 -5.96
CA LEU A 116 -18.91 2.86 -4.85
C LEU A 116 -18.00 1.71 -5.32
N VAL A 117 -18.54 0.78 -6.11
CA VAL A 117 -17.79 -0.34 -6.68
C VAL A 117 -16.64 0.16 -7.55
N GLN A 118 -16.88 1.15 -8.42
CA GLN A 118 -15.84 1.72 -9.26
C GLN A 118 -14.72 2.37 -8.45
N LEU A 119 -15.07 3.08 -7.39
CA LEU A 119 -14.09 3.72 -6.50
C LEU A 119 -13.23 2.68 -5.77
N MET A 120 -13.82 1.59 -5.28
CA MET A 120 -13.09 0.48 -4.66
C MET A 120 -12.16 -0.23 -5.66
N ARG A 121 -12.58 -0.41 -6.91
CA ARG A 121 -11.73 -0.94 -7.98
C ARG A 121 -10.53 -0.03 -8.27
N GLN A 122 -10.73 1.28 -8.27
CA GLN A 122 -9.62 2.24 -8.44
C GLN A 122 -8.64 2.16 -7.26
N ALA A 123 -9.14 2.05 -6.04
CA ALA A 123 -8.31 1.88 -4.85
C ALA A 123 -7.51 0.56 -4.89
N LEU A 124 -8.13 -0.55 -5.29
CA LEU A 124 -7.45 -1.84 -5.46
C LEU A 124 -6.40 -1.79 -6.57
N ALA A 125 -6.66 -1.09 -7.67
CA ALA A 125 -5.69 -0.90 -8.73
C ALA A 125 -4.47 -0.09 -8.25
N LEU A 126 -4.68 0.92 -7.42
CA LEU A 126 -3.61 1.70 -6.80
C LEU A 126 -2.77 0.83 -5.84
N GLU A 127 -3.42 0.02 -4.99
CA GLU A 127 -2.74 -0.94 -4.10
C GLU A 127 -1.84 -1.89 -4.90
N LEU A 128 -2.35 -2.43 -5.99
CA LEU A 128 -1.60 -3.32 -6.87
C LEU A 128 -0.34 -2.65 -7.42
N GLN A 129 -0.44 -1.38 -7.85
CA GLN A 129 0.71 -0.61 -8.34
C GLN A 129 1.74 -0.38 -7.22
N TRP A 130 1.30 -0.03 -6.02
CA TRP A 130 2.19 0.15 -4.87
C TRP A 130 2.90 -1.15 -4.50
N HIS A 131 2.16 -2.25 -4.44
CA HIS A 131 2.72 -3.55 -4.15
C HIS A 131 3.75 -3.99 -5.20
N ALA A 132 3.47 -3.82 -6.49
CA ALA A 132 4.40 -4.12 -7.56
C ALA A 132 5.68 -3.26 -7.48
N ARG A 133 5.53 -1.98 -7.11
CA ARG A 133 6.67 -1.06 -6.92
C ARG A 133 7.56 -1.51 -5.75
N VAL A 134 6.97 -1.89 -4.62
CA VAL A 134 7.71 -2.39 -3.45
C VAL A 134 8.43 -3.69 -3.80
N ALA A 135 7.75 -4.66 -4.40
CA ALA A 135 8.33 -5.93 -4.81
C ALA A 135 9.53 -5.75 -5.77
N ARG A 136 9.40 -4.82 -6.75
CA ARG A 136 10.49 -4.48 -7.68
C ARG A 136 11.68 -3.86 -6.95
N HIS A 137 11.43 -2.97 -6.00
CA HIS A 137 12.47 -2.35 -5.20
C HIS A 137 13.23 -3.37 -4.33
N ASP A 138 12.49 -4.29 -3.71
CA ASP A 138 13.10 -5.35 -2.88
C ASP A 138 13.91 -6.33 -3.73
N ALA A 139 13.42 -6.71 -4.91
CA ALA A 139 14.16 -7.52 -5.87
C ALA A 139 15.47 -6.84 -6.29
N LEU A 140 15.42 -5.53 -6.60
CA LEU A 140 16.62 -4.76 -6.92
C LEU A 140 17.60 -4.68 -5.74
N ARG A 141 17.12 -4.49 -4.52
CA ARG A 141 17.96 -4.50 -3.30
C ARG A 141 18.64 -5.86 -3.11
N GLN A 142 17.92 -6.96 -3.32
CA GLN A 142 18.49 -8.30 -3.23
C GLN A 142 19.56 -8.51 -4.30
N LEU A 143 19.31 -8.12 -5.55
CA LEU A 143 20.30 -8.19 -6.63
C LEU A 143 21.56 -7.38 -6.29
N ILE A 144 21.40 -6.14 -5.85
CA ILE A 144 22.53 -5.31 -5.44
C ILE A 144 23.27 -5.94 -4.25
N GLY A 145 22.54 -6.46 -3.25
CA GLY A 145 23.14 -7.10 -2.07
C GLY A 145 23.89 -8.38 -2.39
N SER A 146 23.58 -9.04 -3.50
CA SER A 146 24.30 -10.25 -3.96
C SER A 146 25.60 -9.94 -4.72
N LEU A 147 25.84 -8.67 -5.08
CA LEU A 147 27.05 -8.31 -5.82
C LEU A 147 28.31 -8.39 -4.95
N PRO A 148 29.44 -8.88 -5.50
CA PRO A 148 30.74 -8.82 -4.85
C PRO A 148 31.11 -7.38 -4.47
N ARG A 149 31.88 -7.21 -3.37
CA ARG A 149 32.28 -5.90 -2.86
C ARG A 149 32.92 -4.98 -3.92
N GLN A 150 33.70 -5.54 -4.82
CA GLN A 150 34.33 -4.76 -5.90
C GLN A 150 33.30 -4.22 -6.89
N GLN A 151 32.29 -5.00 -7.24
CA GLN A 151 31.21 -4.57 -8.14
C GLN A 151 30.32 -3.50 -7.47
N LEU A 152 30.01 -3.66 -6.16
CA LEU A 152 29.29 -2.64 -5.39
C LEU A 152 30.03 -1.29 -5.35
N ARG A 153 31.37 -1.30 -5.24
CA ARG A 153 32.19 -0.08 -5.30
C ARG A 153 32.24 0.53 -6.69
N LEU A 154 32.20 -0.30 -7.72
CA LEU A 154 32.25 0.11 -9.12
C LEU A 154 30.93 0.73 -9.60
N MET A 155 29.81 0.18 -9.17
CA MET A 155 28.45 0.58 -9.62
C MET A 155 28.19 2.09 -9.63
N PRO A 156 28.42 2.85 -8.53
CA PRO A 156 28.14 4.28 -8.52
C PRO A 156 29.00 5.07 -9.53
N MET A 157 30.25 4.65 -9.75
CA MET A 157 31.13 5.30 -10.74
C MET A 157 30.69 5.03 -12.17
N VAL A 158 30.21 3.80 -12.45
CA VAL A 158 29.60 3.45 -13.74
C VAL A 158 28.31 4.22 -13.97
N ALA A 159 27.45 4.32 -12.95
CA ALA A 159 26.20 5.09 -13.02
C ALA A 159 26.45 6.60 -13.25
N ALA A 160 27.55 7.12 -12.70
CA ALA A 160 27.99 8.51 -12.93
C ALA A 160 28.64 8.72 -14.33
N GLY A 161 28.76 7.68 -15.16
CA GLY A 161 29.35 7.78 -16.50
C GLY A 161 30.87 7.92 -16.50
N GLU A 162 31.55 7.56 -15.41
CA GLU A 162 33.03 7.69 -15.36
C GLU A 162 33.72 6.76 -16.37
N LEU A 163 34.83 7.24 -16.93
CA LEU A 163 35.66 6.47 -17.88
C LEU A 163 36.36 5.32 -17.19
N ASN A 164 36.52 4.18 -17.86
CA ASN A 164 37.20 2.99 -17.32
C ASN A 164 38.61 3.31 -16.77
N LYS A 165 39.34 4.20 -17.39
CA LYS A 165 40.68 4.65 -16.93
C LYS A 165 40.60 5.37 -15.56
N THR A 166 39.60 6.22 -15.38
CA THR A 166 39.38 6.98 -14.15
C THR A 166 38.97 6.02 -13.00
N ILE A 167 38.06 5.08 -13.31
CA ILE A 167 37.62 4.06 -12.36
C ILE A 167 38.79 3.15 -11.96
N ALA A 168 39.60 2.70 -12.93
CA ALA A 168 40.78 1.88 -12.70
C ALA A 168 41.76 2.57 -11.74
N TRP A 169 42.01 3.85 -11.93
CA TRP A 169 42.86 4.65 -11.06
C TRP A 169 42.27 4.78 -9.63
N LYS A 170 40.99 5.10 -9.51
CA LYS A 170 40.29 5.26 -8.21
C LYS A 170 40.19 3.96 -7.41
N MET A 171 40.11 2.82 -8.09
CA MET A 171 39.94 1.50 -7.47
C MET A 171 41.26 0.73 -7.35
N GLU A 172 42.38 1.27 -7.85
CA GLU A 172 43.69 0.60 -7.91
C GLU A 172 43.64 -0.75 -8.69
N LEU A 173 42.88 -0.76 -9.78
CA LEU A 173 42.69 -1.93 -10.64
C LEU A 173 43.24 -1.66 -12.05
N SER A 174 43.44 -2.74 -12.84
CA SER A 174 43.70 -2.59 -14.27
C SER A 174 42.41 -2.17 -15.02
N VAL A 175 42.56 -1.45 -16.13
CA VAL A 175 41.43 -1.11 -17.01
C VAL A 175 40.67 -2.35 -17.46
N ARG A 176 41.40 -3.43 -17.79
CA ARG A 176 40.84 -4.72 -18.16
C ARG A 176 39.98 -5.33 -17.06
N THR A 177 40.42 -5.25 -15.80
CA THR A 177 39.65 -5.72 -14.64
C THR A 177 38.35 -4.91 -14.46
N VAL A 178 38.40 -3.60 -14.67
CA VAL A 178 37.21 -2.75 -14.65
C VAL A 178 36.23 -3.14 -15.77
N GLU A 179 36.69 -3.42 -16.96
CA GLU A 179 35.87 -3.87 -18.09
C GLU A 179 35.20 -5.23 -17.81
N GLU A 180 35.93 -6.15 -17.21
CA GLU A 180 35.39 -7.45 -16.81
C GLU A 180 34.31 -7.31 -15.73
N HIS A 181 34.50 -6.43 -14.75
CA HIS A 181 33.48 -6.14 -13.73
C HIS A 181 32.25 -5.44 -14.32
N ARG A 182 32.43 -4.46 -15.23
CA ARG A 182 31.30 -3.79 -15.92
C ARG A 182 30.44 -4.74 -16.73
N ARG A 183 31.01 -5.79 -17.29
CA ARG A 183 30.28 -6.79 -18.09
C ARG A 183 29.39 -7.70 -17.23
N LYS A 184 29.65 -7.75 -15.90
CA LYS A 184 28.94 -8.58 -14.94
C LYS A 184 27.91 -7.80 -14.09
N ILE A 185 27.83 -6.50 -14.24
CA ILE A 185 26.86 -5.60 -13.61
C ILE A 185 25.76 -5.25 -14.61
#